data_1134db66bf57b4b474f0e8040c1ea9f6
#
_entry.id   1134db66bf57b4b474f0e8040c1ea9f6
#
_cell.length_a   1.000
_cell.length_b   1.000
_cell.length_c   1.000
_cell.angle_alpha   90.00
_cell.angle_beta   90.00
_cell.angle_gamma   90.00
#
_symmetry.space_group_name_H-M   'P 1'
#
loop_
_entity.id
_entity.type
_entity.pdbx_description
1 polymer ?
#
loop_
_entity_poly.entity_id
_entity_poly.type
_entity_poly.pdbx_seq_one_letter_code
_entity_poly.pdbx_strand_id
1 'polypeptide(L)'
;MKEKIFTRYQVFVIAILSFLQFTVVLDFMVLSPLGAILMPELAIKPAQFGMVVSVYAFSAGASGFLAAGFADRFDRKRLLLFFYAGFILGTTLCAVADNYHDLLIARIVTGIFGGVLSSISFAIITDIFKMEVRGRVMGFVQMSFASSQVLGIPVGLYLANKLGWHSPFFMIVAICMAVGVLIVIFLKPVNAHLKIPSTRNPFEHLFKTVSRPLYLRAFAATTLLATGGFMLMPFASAFSVNNLGISLDQLPLLYMITGVFSMFAGPLIGKYSDQVGKYNIFTVGSIVTMVVVVIYCNLGITPLWLVLVLNILMFAGVSSRIITSSALVSAVPVPQDRGSFMSVNSSVQQISGGIAAYVAGKIVVEAADGKLEHYDTLGYVVVGAMIITVVLMYSIHLYVDKKSSVEVKPQFKTPPA
;
A
#
# COMPACT_ATOMS: atom_id res chain seq x y z
N MET A 1 26.96 10.40 -28.47
CA MET A 1 25.49 10.33 -28.25
C MET A 1 25.24 9.36 -27.10
N LYS A 2 24.64 9.78 -25.97
CA LYS A 2 24.25 8.82 -24.91
C LYS A 2 23.21 7.88 -25.49
N GLU A 3 23.47 6.59 -25.51
CA GLU A 3 22.49 5.58 -25.92
C GLU A 3 21.23 5.76 -25.07
N LYS A 4 20.07 5.85 -25.73
CA LYS A 4 18.78 5.94 -25.03
C LYS A 4 18.53 4.63 -24.30
N ILE A 5 18.50 4.66 -22.98
CA ILE A 5 18.30 3.48 -22.10
C ILE A 5 16.97 2.78 -22.41
N PHE A 6 15.95 3.51 -22.88
CA PHE A 6 14.62 3.01 -23.19
C PHE A 6 14.17 3.43 -24.58
N THR A 7 13.50 2.53 -25.29
CA THR A 7 12.79 2.82 -26.54
C THR A 7 11.56 3.68 -26.28
N ARG A 8 11.01 4.35 -27.30
CA ARG A 8 9.77 5.13 -27.17
C ARG A 8 8.60 4.29 -26.66
N TYR A 9 8.50 3.03 -27.12
CA TYR A 9 7.48 2.10 -26.64
C TYR A 9 7.67 1.74 -25.16
N GLN A 10 8.88 1.49 -24.71
CA GLN A 10 9.19 1.19 -23.32
C GLN A 10 8.89 2.37 -22.40
N VAL A 11 9.16 3.61 -22.80
CA VAL A 11 8.78 4.82 -22.06
C VAL A 11 7.26 4.92 -21.94
N PHE A 12 6.53 4.65 -23.04
CA PHE A 12 5.07 4.60 -23.02
C PHE A 12 4.57 3.56 -22.03
N VAL A 13 5.11 2.33 -22.04
CA VAL A 13 4.72 1.27 -21.09
C VAL A 13 4.97 1.69 -19.65
N ILE A 14 6.11 2.30 -19.34
CA ILE A 14 6.40 2.81 -17.99
C ILE A 14 5.36 3.84 -17.59
N ALA A 15 5.08 4.83 -18.44
CA ALA A 15 4.12 5.89 -18.14
C ALA A 15 2.71 5.33 -17.89
N ILE A 16 2.22 4.44 -18.77
CA ILE A 16 0.86 3.89 -18.67
C ILE A 16 0.69 3.02 -17.41
N LEU A 17 1.69 2.20 -17.06
CA LEU A 17 1.67 1.40 -15.84
C LEU A 17 1.78 2.28 -14.59
N SER A 18 2.52 3.40 -14.66
CA SER A 18 2.59 4.37 -13.56
C SER A 18 1.24 5.07 -13.34
N PHE A 19 0.55 5.49 -14.41
CA PHE A 19 -0.78 6.08 -14.28
C PHE A 19 -1.83 5.07 -13.80
N LEU A 20 -1.78 3.84 -14.30
CA LEU A 20 -2.64 2.77 -13.79
C LEU A 20 -2.43 2.55 -12.30
N GLN A 21 -1.18 2.42 -11.87
CA GLN A 21 -0.85 2.25 -10.46
C GLN A 21 -1.25 3.47 -9.61
N PHE A 22 -1.12 4.68 -10.17
CA PHE A 22 -1.59 5.91 -9.53
C PHE A 22 -3.09 5.86 -9.25
N THR A 23 -3.92 5.45 -10.21
CA THR A 23 -5.37 5.38 -10.03
C THR A 23 -5.77 4.32 -9.00
N VAL A 24 -5.14 3.15 -9.02
CA VAL A 24 -5.42 2.07 -8.06
C VAL A 24 -5.04 2.48 -6.63
N VAL A 25 -3.87 3.09 -6.47
CA VAL A 25 -3.40 3.56 -5.16
C VAL A 25 -4.26 4.71 -4.66
N LEU A 26 -4.62 5.66 -5.54
CA LEU A 26 -5.45 6.80 -5.18
C LEU A 26 -6.84 6.36 -4.73
N ASP A 27 -7.51 5.45 -5.46
CA ASP A 27 -8.82 4.91 -5.08
C ASP A 27 -8.81 4.26 -3.70
N PHE A 28 -7.74 3.51 -3.40
CA PHE A 28 -7.57 2.91 -2.08
C PHE A 28 -7.33 3.95 -0.99
N MET A 29 -6.47 4.94 -1.26
CA MET A 29 -6.01 5.88 -0.23
C MET A 29 -6.98 7.03 0.01
N VAL A 30 -7.77 7.46 -0.99
CA VAL A 30 -8.63 8.64 -0.88
C VAL A 30 -9.78 8.44 0.10
N LEU A 31 -10.23 7.20 0.28
CA LEU A 31 -11.37 6.90 1.16
C LEU A 31 -11.12 7.29 2.62
N SER A 32 -9.92 7.03 3.14
CA SER A 32 -9.58 7.35 4.53
C SER A 32 -9.65 8.86 4.82
N PRO A 33 -9.03 9.74 4.03
CA PRO A 33 -9.19 11.18 4.17
C PRO A 33 -10.63 11.67 3.99
N LEU A 34 -11.44 10.98 3.19
CA LEU A 34 -12.86 11.31 3.03
C LEU A 34 -13.73 10.96 4.27
N GLY A 35 -13.19 10.23 5.25
CA GLY A 35 -13.95 9.79 6.42
C GLY A 35 -14.64 10.92 7.20
N ALA A 36 -14.00 12.09 7.29
CA ALA A 36 -14.57 13.29 7.93
C ALA A 36 -15.83 13.83 7.22
N ILE A 37 -15.95 13.58 5.92
CA ILE A 37 -17.09 14.01 5.08
C ILE A 37 -18.11 12.87 4.97
N LEU A 38 -17.64 11.65 4.69
CA LEU A 38 -18.46 10.48 4.42
C LEU A 38 -19.30 10.03 5.61
N MET A 39 -18.73 10.04 6.83
CA MET A 39 -19.47 9.57 8.00
C MET A 39 -20.72 10.40 8.29
N PRO A 40 -20.66 11.75 8.33
CA PRO A 40 -21.85 12.57 8.50
C PRO A 40 -22.83 12.48 7.31
N GLU A 41 -22.32 12.52 6.07
CA GLU A 41 -23.14 12.51 4.84
C GLU A 41 -23.98 11.22 4.71
N LEU A 42 -23.39 10.07 4.99
CA LEU A 42 -24.08 8.77 4.96
C LEU A 42 -24.74 8.39 6.29
N ALA A 43 -24.64 9.24 7.33
CA ALA A 43 -25.10 8.98 8.70
C ALA A 43 -24.60 7.62 9.23
N ILE A 44 -23.32 7.28 8.98
CA ILE A 44 -22.70 6.01 9.37
C ILE A 44 -21.76 6.19 10.56
N LYS A 45 -21.75 5.17 11.42
CA LYS A 45 -20.88 5.11 12.59
C LYS A 45 -19.44 4.69 12.20
N PRO A 46 -18.42 4.99 13.05
CA PRO A 46 -17.04 4.56 12.83
C PRO A 46 -16.89 3.06 12.51
N ALA A 47 -17.67 2.19 13.18
CA ALA A 47 -17.67 0.75 12.90
C ALA A 47 -18.08 0.42 11.44
N GLN A 48 -19.06 1.14 10.90
CA GLN A 48 -19.51 0.96 9.52
C GLN A 48 -18.48 1.52 8.55
N PHE A 49 -17.88 2.66 8.84
CA PHE A 49 -16.80 3.22 8.02
C PHE A 49 -15.56 2.31 8.00
N GLY A 50 -15.16 1.79 9.16
CA GLY A 50 -14.10 0.77 9.25
C GLY A 50 -14.39 -0.46 8.42
N MET A 51 -15.68 -0.91 8.33
CA MET A 51 -16.08 -2.01 7.45
C MET A 51 -15.92 -1.66 5.97
N VAL A 52 -16.29 -0.44 5.53
CA VAL A 52 -16.13 0.01 4.13
C VAL A 52 -14.66 -0.02 3.69
N VAL A 53 -13.74 0.38 4.58
CA VAL A 53 -12.29 0.28 4.33
C VAL A 53 -11.84 -1.18 4.30
N SER A 54 -12.34 -2.00 5.22
CA SER A 54 -11.92 -3.39 5.42
C SER A 54 -12.33 -4.30 4.26
N VAL A 55 -13.54 -4.16 3.72
CA VAL A 55 -14.03 -5.06 2.66
C VAL A 55 -13.23 -4.91 1.38
N TYR A 56 -12.74 -3.70 1.07
CA TYR A 56 -11.79 -3.54 -0.04
C TYR A 56 -10.51 -4.34 0.21
N ALA A 57 -9.92 -4.20 1.39
CA ALA A 57 -8.66 -4.86 1.72
C ALA A 57 -8.82 -6.41 1.73
N PHE A 58 -9.92 -6.93 2.28
CA PHE A 58 -10.23 -8.37 2.24
C PHE A 58 -10.40 -8.87 0.81
N SER A 59 -11.19 -8.16 0.01
CA SER A 59 -11.45 -8.52 -1.37
C SER A 59 -10.17 -8.47 -2.21
N ALA A 60 -9.34 -7.44 -2.03
CA ALA A 60 -8.06 -7.29 -2.73
C ALA A 60 -7.06 -8.39 -2.31
N GLY A 61 -6.99 -8.70 -1.02
CA GLY A 61 -6.12 -9.77 -0.51
C GLY A 61 -6.53 -11.15 -1.02
N ALA A 62 -7.81 -11.47 -0.97
CA ALA A 62 -8.35 -12.75 -1.48
C ALA A 62 -8.15 -12.87 -3.00
N SER A 63 -8.50 -11.83 -3.75
CA SER A 63 -8.35 -11.79 -5.20
C SER A 63 -6.89 -11.89 -5.64
N GLY A 64 -5.97 -11.16 -4.98
CA GLY A 64 -4.54 -11.22 -5.25
C GLY A 64 -3.95 -12.61 -5.00
N PHE A 65 -4.38 -13.27 -3.92
CA PHE A 65 -3.97 -14.64 -3.62
C PHE A 65 -4.45 -15.64 -4.68
N LEU A 66 -5.72 -15.55 -5.07
CA LEU A 66 -6.31 -16.43 -6.08
C LEU A 66 -5.67 -16.19 -7.45
N ALA A 67 -5.45 -14.94 -7.83
CA ALA A 67 -4.86 -14.58 -9.12
C ALA A 67 -3.45 -15.16 -9.30
N ALA A 68 -2.67 -15.31 -8.23
CA ALA A 68 -1.36 -15.95 -8.28
C ALA A 68 -1.40 -17.39 -8.83
N GLY A 69 -2.55 -18.08 -8.75
CA GLY A 69 -2.72 -19.44 -9.26
C GLY A 69 -3.06 -19.53 -10.75
N PHE A 70 -3.59 -18.49 -11.38
CA PHE A 70 -4.05 -18.55 -12.78
C PHE A 70 -3.50 -17.46 -13.70
N ALA A 71 -2.98 -16.36 -13.17
CA ALA A 71 -2.59 -15.18 -13.95
C ALA A 71 -1.56 -15.49 -15.04
N ASP A 72 -0.69 -16.47 -14.82
CA ASP A 72 0.34 -16.88 -15.77
C ASP A 72 -0.17 -17.67 -16.98
N ARG A 73 -1.46 -18.05 -16.99
CA ARG A 73 -2.09 -18.78 -18.10
C ARG A 73 -2.69 -17.89 -19.18
N PHE A 74 -2.71 -16.58 -18.96
CA PHE A 74 -3.37 -15.63 -19.83
C PHE A 74 -2.40 -14.59 -20.40
N ASP A 75 -2.71 -14.05 -21.58
CA ASP A 75 -2.03 -12.87 -22.11
C ASP A 75 -2.14 -11.71 -21.13
N ARG A 76 -0.98 -11.11 -20.75
CA ARG A 76 -0.92 -10.04 -19.73
C ARG A 76 -1.78 -8.84 -20.09
N LYS A 77 -1.84 -8.43 -21.38
CA LYS A 77 -2.67 -7.30 -21.82
C LYS A 77 -4.15 -7.60 -21.62
N ARG A 78 -4.62 -8.80 -22.04
CA ARG A 78 -6.03 -9.18 -21.90
C ARG A 78 -6.42 -9.27 -20.43
N LEU A 79 -5.57 -9.87 -19.62
CA LEU A 79 -5.79 -9.98 -18.17
C LEU A 79 -5.82 -8.60 -17.51
N LEU A 80 -4.89 -7.70 -17.88
CA LEU A 80 -4.85 -6.33 -17.39
C LEU A 80 -6.16 -5.60 -17.72
N LEU A 81 -6.61 -5.66 -18.97
CA LEU A 81 -7.84 -4.99 -19.42
C LEU A 81 -9.09 -5.54 -18.71
N PHE A 82 -9.18 -6.84 -18.49
CA PHE A 82 -10.29 -7.44 -17.73
C PHE A 82 -10.35 -6.91 -16.30
N PHE A 83 -9.23 -6.97 -15.57
CA PHE A 83 -9.19 -6.49 -14.19
C PHE A 83 -9.33 -4.96 -14.11
N TYR A 84 -8.80 -4.22 -15.08
CA TYR A 84 -8.93 -2.76 -15.10
C TYR A 84 -10.35 -2.30 -15.44
N ALA A 85 -11.03 -2.97 -16.33
CA ALA A 85 -12.46 -2.71 -16.63
C ALA A 85 -13.34 -2.97 -15.39
N GLY A 86 -13.10 -4.06 -14.67
CA GLY A 86 -13.80 -4.34 -13.41
C GLY A 86 -13.48 -3.34 -12.31
N PHE A 87 -12.22 -2.85 -12.23
CA PHE A 87 -11.83 -1.78 -11.33
C PHE A 87 -12.55 -0.46 -11.65
N ILE A 88 -12.62 -0.07 -12.93
CA ILE A 88 -13.37 1.10 -13.39
C ILE A 88 -14.84 0.97 -13.00
N LEU A 89 -15.45 -0.20 -13.23
CA LEU A 89 -16.83 -0.46 -12.83
C LEU A 89 -17.02 -0.28 -11.31
N GLY A 90 -16.15 -0.88 -10.48
CA GLY A 90 -16.21 -0.76 -9.03
C GLY A 90 -16.06 0.69 -8.55
N THR A 91 -15.10 1.43 -9.12
CA THR A 91 -14.90 2.86 -8.78
C THR A 91 -16.08 3.71 -9.26
N THR A 92 -16.70 3.37 -10.41
CA THR A 92 -17.92 4.02 -10.87
C THR A 92 -19.08 3.76 -9.91
N LEU A 93 -19.23 2.54 -9.41
CA LEU A 93 -20.22 2.24 -8.39
C LEU A 93 -19.98 3.04 -7.09
N CYS A 94 -18.71 3.25 -6.68
CA CYS A 94 -18.41 4.16 -5.57
C CYS A 94 -18.83 5.61 -5.87
N ALA A 95 -18.66 6.05 -7.13
CA ALA A 95 -19.01 7.41 -7.56
C ALA A 95 -20.52 7.67 -7.61
N VAL A 96 -21.35 6.64 -7.69
CA VAL A 96 -22.83 6.75 -7.76
C VAL A 96 -23.54 6.12 -6.56
N ALA A 97 -22.81 5.73 -5.54
CA ALA A 97 -23.38 5.14 -4.33
C ALA A 97 -24.11 6.18 -3.50
N ASP A 98 -25.40 5.95 -3.19
CA ASP A 98 -26.23 6.88 -2.42
C ASP A 98 -26.35 6.50 -0.95
N ASN A 99 -25.89 5.31 -0.57
CA ASN A 99 -26.02 4.80 0.79
C ASN A 99 -24.87 3.86 1.19
N TYR A 100 -24.83 3.50 2.46
CA TYR A 100 -23.81 2.62 3.04
C TYR A 100 -23.69 1.28 2.31
N HIS A 101 -24.79 0.61 1.99
CA HIS A 101 -24.76 -0.73 1.38
C HIS A 101 -24.23 -0.69 -0.06
N ASP A 102 -24.62 0.31 -0.83
CA ASP A 102 -24.12 0.50 -2.21
C ASP A 102 -22.62 0.75 -2.19
N LEU A 103 -22.16 1.63 -1.29
CA LEU A 103 -20.73 1.89 -1.13
C LEU A 103 -19.97 0.63 -0.69
N LEU A 104 -20.53 -0.18 0.21
CA LEU A 104 -19.92 -1.43 0.65
C LEU A 104 -19.74 -2.41 -0.51
N ILE A 105 -20.80 -2.62 -1.32
CA ILE A 105 -20.76 -3.49 -2.51
C ILE A 105 -19.75 -2.95 -3.53
N ALA A 106 -19.77 -1.65 -3.78
CA ALA A 106 -18.83 -1.00 -4.67
C ALA A 106 -17.38 -1.23 -4.24
N ARG A 107 -17.07 -1.12 -2.95
CA ARG A 107 -15.74 -1.38 -2.39
C ARG A 107 -15.31 -2.85 -2.50
N ILE A 108 -16.24 -3.80 -2.35
CA ILE A 108 -15.96 -5.23 -2.61
C ILE A 108 -15.55 -5.43 -4.07
N VAL A 109 -16.36 -4.90 -5.01
CA VAL A 109 -16.07 -5.01 -6.45
C VAL A 109 -14.72 -4.37 -6.79
N THR A 110 -14.50 -3.14 -6.33
CA THR A 110 -13.23 -2.42 -6.55
C THR A 110 -12.04 -3.20 -6.01
N GLY A 111 -12.17 -3.79 -4.80
CA GLY A 111 -11.12 -4.59 -4.19
C GLY A 111 -10.82 -5.88 -4.96
N ILE A 112 -11.84 -6.62 -5.40
CA ILE A 112 -11.66 -7.86 -6.20
C ILE A 112 -10.83 -7.56 -7.45
N PHE A 113 -11.12 -6.50 -8.17
CA PHE A 113 -10.43 -6.17 -9.40
C PHE A 113 -9.13 -5.39 -9.16
N GLY A 114 -9.10 -4.45 -8.22
CA GLY A 114 -7.94 -3.61 -7.90
C GLY A 114 -6.77 -4.39 -7.31
N GLY A 115 -7.03 -5.39 -6.47
CA GLY A 115 -6.01 -6.17 -5.76
C GLY A 115 -5.05 -6.94 -6.67
N VAL A 116 -5.45 -7.23 -7.91
CA VAL A 116 -4.64 -7.99 -8.88
C VAL A 116 -3.83 -7.09 -9.81
N LEU A 117 -4.24 -5.83 -10.01
CA LEU A 117 -3.66 -4.94 -11.02
C LEU A 117 -2.17 -4.67 -10.82
N SER A 118 -1.73 -4.51 -9.57
CA SER A 118 -0.32 -4.29 -9.27
C SER A 118 0.55 -5.48 -9.66
N SER A 119 0.10 -6.71 -9.38
CA SER A 119 0.84 -7.93 -9.72
C SER A 119 0.93 -8.14 -11.22
N ILE A 120 -0.15 -7.86 -11.97
CA ILE A 120 -0.12 -7.91 -13.45
C ILE A 120 0.84 -6.85 -14.01
N SER A 121 0.83 -5.64 -13.46
CA SER A 121 1.75 -4.56 -13.88
C SER A 121 3.21 -4.97 -13.70
N PHE A 122 3.56 -5.55 -12.54
CA PHE A 122 4.91 -6.06 -12.31
C PHE A 122 5.27 -7.24 -13.22
N ALA A 123 4.31 -8.13 -13.53
CA ALA A 123 4.51 -9.20 -14.50
C ALA A 123 4.80 -8.64 -15.89
N ILE A 124 4.07 -7.63 -16.37
CA ILE A 124 4.33 -6.95 -17.64
C ILE A 124 5.75 -6.35 -17.65
N ILE A 125 6.19 -5.72 -16.55
CA ILE A 125 7.54 -5.17 -16.45
C ILE A 125 8.58 -6.29 -16.59
N THR A 126 8.39 -7.42 -15.94
CA THR A 126 9.33 -8.54 -16.04
C THR A 126 9.37 -9.18 -17.41
N ASP A 127 8.26 -9.16 -18.15
CA ASP A 127 8.18 -9.74 -19.48
C ASP A 127 8.75 -8.81 -20.59
N ILE A 128 8.68 -7.48 -20.42
CA ILE A 128 9.09 -6.49 -21.43
C ILE A 128 10.54 -5.97 -21.21
N PHE A 129 10.97 -5.86 -19.94
CA PHE A 129 12.24 -5.22 -19.62
C PHE A 129 13.31 -6.23 -19.20
N LYS A 130 14.55 -5.99 -19.64
CA LYS A 130 15.72 -6.79 -19.24
C LYS A 130 16.00 -6.61 -17.74
N MET A 131 16.61 -7.62 -17.12
CA MET A 131 16.86 -7.67 -15.68
C MET A 131 17.63 -6.44 -15.16
N GLU A 132 18.58 -5.92 -15.94
CA GLU A 132 19.48 -4.82 -15.57
C GLU A 132 18.73 -3.50 -15.34
N VAL A 133 17.56 -3.32 -15.98
CA VAL A 133 16.78 -2.07 -15.92
C VAL A 133 15.45 -2.22 -15.15
N ARG A 134 15.04 -3.45 -14.79
CA ARG A 134 13.76 -3.71 -14.09
C ARG A 134 13.63 -2.93 -12.81
N GLY A 135 14.68 -2.86 -11.99
CA GLY A 135 14.66 -2.12 -10.73
C GLY A 135 14.34 -0.63 -10.94
N ARG A 136 14.91 -0.01 -11.97
CA ARG A 136 14.63 1.38 -12.33
C ARG A 136 13.18 1.56 -12.78
N VAL A 137 12.66 0.66 -13.63
CA VAL A 137 11.27 0.71 -14.11
C VAL A 137 10.28 0.53 -12.97
N MET A 138 10.52 -0.46 -12.09
CA MET A 138 9.70 -0.67 -10.90
C MET A 138 9.71 0.55 -9.98
N GLY A 139 10.88 1.20 -9.83
CA GLY A 139 11.00 2.45 -9.08
C GLY A 139 10.12 3.57 -9.64
N PHE A 140 10.09 3.77 -10.96
CA PHE A 140 9.20 4.76 -11.59
C PHE A 140 7.72 4.42 -11.35
N VAL A 141 7.32 3.17 -11.50
CA VAL A 141 5.92 2.76 -11.26
C VAL A 141 5.54 2.93 -9.78
N GLN A 142 6.45 2.66 -8.87
CA GLN A 142 6.22 2.85 -7.42
C GLN A 142 6.17 4.32 -6.99
N MET A 143 6.72 5.27 -7.78
CA MET A 143 6.53 6.70 -7.53
C MET A 143 5.05 7.13 -7.59
N SER A 144 4.19 6.34 -8.23
CA SER A 144 2.74 6.55 -8.24
C SER A 144 2.14 6.63 -6.85
N PHE A 145 2.70 5.87 -5.89
CA PHE A 145 2.26 5.92 -4.49
C PHE A 145 2.48 7.32 -3.88
N ALA A 146 3.69 7.85 -4.03
CA ALA A 146 4.00 9.20 -3.55
C ALA A 146 3.19 10.28 -4.30
N SER A 147 3.02 10.10 -5.63
CA SER A 147 2.20 11.02 -6.43
C SER A 147 0.73 11.01 -6.01
N SER A 148 0.18 9.85 -5.62
CA SER A 148 -1.18 9.76 -5.10
C SER A 148 -1.33 10.51 -3.78
N GLN A 149 -0.33 10.46 -2.90
CA GLN A 149 -0.34 11.20 -1.64
C GLN A 149 -0.20 12.72 -1.85
N VAL A 150 0.71 13.14 -2.72
CA VAL A 150 1.06 14.57 -2.92
C VAL A 150 0.02 15.31 -3.74
N LEU A 151 -0.51 14.67 -4.77
CA LEU A 151 -1.45 15.29 -5.72
C LEU A 151 -2.85 14.71 -5.60
N GLY A 152 -2.96 13.38 -5.55
CA GLY A 152 -4.24 12.70 -5.64
C GLY A 152 -5.15 12.98 -4.45
N ILE A 153 -4.66 12.78 -3.23
CA ILE A 153 -5.44 12.99 -2.02
C ILE A 153 -5.85 14.46 -1.84
N PRO A 154 -4.94 15.45 -1.94
CA PRO A 154 -5.33 16.85 -1.78
C PRO A 154 -6.32 17.34 -2.83
N VAL A 155 -6.12 16.95 -4.10
CA VAL A 155 -7.08 17.29 -5.18
C VAL A 155 -8.42 16.60 -4.94
N GLY A 156 -8.40 15.32 -4.54
CA GLY A 156 -9.61 14.56 -4.20
C GLY A 156 -10.39 15.22 -3.05
N LEU A 157 -9.72 15.59 -1.95
CA LEU A 157 -10.36 16.28 -0.83
C LEU A 157 -10.89 17.66 -1.22
N TYR A 158 -10.12 18.43 -2.02
CA TYR A 158 -10.59 19.71 -2.51
C TYR A 158 -11.89 19.57 -3.34
N LEU A 159 -11.92 18.59 -4.25
CA LEU A 159 -13.11 18.29 -5.01
C LEU A 159 -14.28 17.83 -4.11
N ALA A 160 -14.00 16.97 -3.14
CA ALA A 160 -15.02 16.50 -2.20
C ALA A 160 -15.65 17.64 -1.40
N ASN A 161 -14.82 18.59 -0.92
CA ASN A 161 -15.30 19.76 -0.17
C ASN A 161 -16.16 20.71 -1.03
N LYS A 162 -15.92 20.79 -2.35
CA LYS A 162 -16.62 21.72 -3.25
C LYS A 162 -17.80 21.10 -3.99
N LEU A 163 -17.70 19.83 -4.37
CA LEU A 163 -18.63 19.13 -5.27
C LEU A 163 -19.24 17.87 -4.64
N GLY A 164 -18.98 17.61 -3.35
CA GLY A 164 -19.46 16.43 -2.64
C GLY A 164 -18.51 15.23 -2.78
N TRP A 165 -18.67 14.27 -1.86
CA TRP A 165 -17.77 13.15 -1.66
C TRP A 165 -17.69 12.14 -2.83
N HIS A 166 -18.62 12.18 -3.76
CA HIS A 166 -18.61 11.39 -5.00
C HIS A 166 -17.55 11.85 -6.00
N SER A 167 -17.22 13.15 -5.97
CA SER A 167 -16.38 13.79 -6.99
C SER A 167 -14.98 13.25 -7.12
N PRO A 168 -14.26 12.83 -6.06
CA PRO A 168 -12.96 12.15 -6.18
C PRO A 168 -13.04 10.84 -6.97
N PHE A 169 -14.13 10.07 -6.79
CA PHE A 169 -14.32 8.81 -7.51
C PHE A 169 -14.60 9.08 -9.01
N PHE A 170 -15.41 10.08 -9.34
CA PHE A 170 -15.60 10.51 -10.74
C PHE A 170 -14.28 10.96 -11.38
N MET A 171 -13.44 11.69 -10.67
CA MET A 171 -12.11 12.08 -11.15
C MET A 171 -11.26 10.83 -11.44
N ILE A 172 -11.23 9.87 -10.53
CA ILE A 172 -10.48 8.61 -10.71
C ILE A 172 -11.01 7.86 -11.93
N VAL A 173 -12.33 7.72 -12.08
CA VAL A 173 -12.96 7.07 -13.24
C VAL A 173 -12.54 7.75 -14.54
N ALA A 174 -12.56 9.08 -14.61
CA ALA A 174 -12.17 9.82 -15.81
C ALA A 174 -10.71 9.53 -16.18
N ILE A 175 -9.79 9.53 -15.22
CA ILE A 175 -8.38 9.17 -15.44
C ILE A 175 -8.27 7.71 -15.88
N CYS A 176 -8.98 6.80 -15.21
CA CYS A 176 -8.98 5.37 -15.55
C CYS A 176 -9.47 5.11 -16.96
N MET A 177 -10.52 5.78 -17.40
CA MET A 177 -11.04 5.67 -18.77
C MET A 177 -10.00 6.12 -19.80
N ALA A 178 -9.34 7.26 -19.58
CA ALA A 178 -8.27 7.74 -20.45
C ALA A 178 -7.10 6.75 -20.53
N VAL A 179 -6.64 6.25 -19.37
CA VAL A 179 -5.58 5.23 -19.28
C VAL A 179 -6.02 3.92 -19.95
N GLY A 180 -7.26 3.48 -19.74
CA GLY A 180 -7.82 2.28 -20.35
C GLY A 180 -7.84 2.34 -21.88
N VAL A 181 -8.28 3.47 -22.44
CA VAL A 181 -8.25 3.71 -23.89
C VAL A 181 -6.83 3.64 -24.44
N LEU A 182 -5.86 4.26 -23.76
CA LEU A 182 -4.46 4.19 -24.17
C LEU A 182 -3.90 2.76 -24.11
N ILE A 183 -4.28 1.97 -23.10
CA ILE A 183 -3.89 0.55 -23.00
C ILE A 183 -4.47 -0.25 -24.17
N VAL A 184 -5.75 -0.06 -24.49
CA VAL A 184 -6.42 -0.77 -25.60
C VAL A 184 -5.70 -0.50 -26.90
N ILE A 185 -5.41 0.77 -27.22
CA ILE A 185 -4.88 1.20 -28.52
C ILE A 185 -3.39 0.88 -28.64
N PHE A 186 -2.59 1.20 -27.65
CA PHE A 186 -1.12 1.24 -27.80
C PHE A 186 -0.35 0.12 -27.11
N LEU A 187 -0.89 -0.53 -26.07
CA LEU A 187 -0.20 -1.65 -25.44
C LEU A 187 -0.28 -2.88 -26.35
N LYS A 188 0.88 -3.43 -26.74
CA LYS A 188 0.96 -4.66 -27.53
C LYS A 188 0.62 -5.89 -26.66
N PRO A 189 0.13 -7.00 -27.26
CA PRO A 189 -0.03 -8.26 -26.55
C PRO A 189 1.28 -8.70 -25.87
N VAL A 190 1.18 -9.19 -24.62
CA VAL A 190 2.32 -9.65 -23.82
C VAL A 190 2.07 -11.11 -23.47
N ASN A 191 2.49 -12.01 -24.35
CA ASN A 191 2.21 -13.44 -24.31
C ASN A 191 3.44 -14.33 -24.48
N ALA A 192 4.65 -13.79 -24.48
CA ALA A 192 5.90 -14.53 -24.65
C ALA A 192 6.08 -15.63 -23.60
N HIS A 193 5.64 -15.39 -22.36
CA HIS A 193 5.69 -16.34 -21.24
C HIS A 193 4.81 -17.59 -21.47
N LEU A 194 3.75 -17.52 -22.28
CA LEU A 194 2.86 -18.65 -22.57
C LEU A 194 3.55 -19.74 -23.40
N LYS A 195 4.68 -19.43 -24.04
CA LYS A 195 5.46 -20.39 -24.81
C LYS A 195 6.39 -21.26 -23.95
N ILE A 196 6.52 -20.93 -22.67
CA ILE A 196 7.38 -21.67 -21.72
C ILE A 196 6.49 -22.63 -20.94
N PRO A 197 6.69 -23.96 -21.08
CA PRO A 197 5.89 -24.95 -20.36
C PRO A 197 6.07 -24.77 -18.84
N SER A 198 5.01 -24.48 -18.11
CA SER A 198 5.02 -24.47 -16.66
C SER A 198 4.69 -25.89 -16.15
N THR A 199 5.69 -26.58 -15.60
CA THR A 199 5.54 -27.93 -15.05
C THR A 199 5.13 -27.95 -13.60
N ARG A 200 5.02 -26.78 -12.93
CA ARG A 200 4.70 -26.66 -11.50
C ARG A 200 3.23 -26.36 -11.27
N ASN A 201 2.63 -27.04 -10.30
CA ASN A 201 1.31 -26.66 -9.81
C ASN A 201 1.42 -25.41 -8.91
N PRO A 202 0.92 -24.22 -9.34
CA PRO A 202 1.13 -22.97 -8.63
C PRO A 202 0.56 -22.99 -7.20
N PHE A 203 -0.58 -23.66 -6.99
CA PHE A 203 -1.21 -23.75 -5.67
C PHE A 203 -0.42 -24.62 -4.69
N GLU A 204 0.19 -25.72 -5.15
CA GLU A 204 1.05 -26.54 -4.30
C GLU A 204 2.29 -25.77 -3.84
N HIS A 205 2.88 -25.00 -4.75
CA HIS A 205 4.04 -24.16 -4.42
C HIS A 205 3.68 -23.04 -3.44
N LEU A 206 2.51 -22.40 -3.60
CA LEU A 206 2.00 -21.40 -2.65
C LEU A 206 1.78 -22.01 -1.27
N PHE A 207 1.16 -23.19 -1.20
CA PHE A 207 0.90 -23.87 0.08
C PHE A 207 2.21 -24.25 0.79
N LYS A 208 3.19 -24.78 0.07
CA LYS A 208 4.53 -25.04 0.62
C LYS A 208 5.22 -23.79 1.12
N THR A 209 5.02 -22.65 0.45
CA THR A 209 5.57 -21.35 0.86
C THR A 209 4.95 -20.88 2.18
N VAL A 210 3.62 -20.97 2.31
CA VAL A 210 2.91 -20.59 3.54
C VAL A 210 3.29 -21.43 4.74
N SER A 211 3.65 -22.71 4.53
CA SER A 211 3.91 -23.67 5.62
C SER A 211 5.34 -23.60 6.20
N ARG A 212 6.27 -22.82 5.64
CA ARG A 212 7.64 -22.74 6.15
C ARG A 212 7.73 -21.87 7.40
N PRO A 213 8.26 -22.37 8.56
CA PRO A 213 8.30 -21.63 9.83
C PRO A 213 9.00 -20.27 9.74
N LEU A 214 10.05 -20.16 8.92
CA LEU A 214 10.78 -18.92 8.70
C LEU A 214 9.94 -17.88 7.96
N TYR A 215 9.19 -18.31 6.95
CA TYR A 215 8.32 -17.44 6.18
C TYR A 215 7.13 -16.97 7.03
N LEU A 216 6.62 -17.83 7.91
CA LEU A 216 5.58 -17.48 8.89
C LEU A 216 6.00 -16.33 9.80
N ARG A 217 7.27 -16.28 10.25
CA ARG A 217 7.79 -15.15 11.04
C ARG A 217 7.77 -13.85 10.24
N ALA A 218 8.15 -13.90 8.97
CA ALA A 218 8.11 -12.73 8.09
C ALA A 218 6.65 -12.28 7.84
N PHE A 219 5.71 -13.20 7.64
CA PHE A 219 4.29 -12.90 7.49
C PHE A 219 3.70 -12.32 8.78
N ALA A 220 4.07 -12.85 9.95
CA ALA A 220 3.67 -12.30 11.24
C ALA A 220 4.18 -10.85 11.43
N ALA A 221 5.43 -10.57 11.06
CA ALA A 221 5.98 -9.22 11.08
C ALA A 221 5.23 -8.28 10.13
N THR A 222 4.89 -8.74 8.91
CA THR A 222 4.08 -7.99 7.94
C THR A 222 2.67 -7.72 8.47
N THR A 223 2.03 -8.70 9.12
CA THR A 223 0.72 -8.55 9.75
C THR A 223 0.73 -7.45 10.81
N LEU A 224 1.69 -7.48 11.72
CA LEU A 224 1.80 -6.46 12.78
C LEU A 224 2.20 -5.08 12.23
N LEU A 225 3.03 -5.04 11.19
CA LEU A 225 3.38 -3.79 10.52
C LEU A 225 2.15 -3.15 9.87
N ALA A 226 1.33 -3.95 9.18
CA ALA A 226 0.07 -3.50 8.58
C ALA A 226 -0.92 -3.02 9.65
N THR A 227 -1.05 -3.75 10.77
CA THR A 227 -1.91 -3.37 11.89
C THR A 227 -1.62 -1.94 12.35
N GLY A 228 -0.35 -1.57 12.54
CA GLY A 228 0.03 -0.24 13.00
C GLY A 228 -0.43 0.91 12.10
N GLY A 229 -0.40 0.73 10.78
CA GLY A 229 -0.82 1.75 9.81
C GLY A 229 -2.34 1.79 9.60
N PHE A 230 -2.93 0.61 9.36
CA PHE A 230 -4.34 0.51 8.99
C PHE A 230 -5.33 0.70 10.15
N MET A 231 -4.89 0.71 11.40
CA MET A 231 -5.76 1.05 12.53
C MET A 231 -6.00 2.56 12.64
N LEU A 232 -4.97 3.39 12.49
CA LEU A 232 -5.09 4.84 12.65
C LEU A 232 -5.60 5.53 11.38
N MET A 233 -5.16 5.06 10.20
CA MET A 233 -5.39 5.71 8.91
C MET A 233 -6.88 5.98 8.60
N PRO A 234 -7.84 5.06 8.78
CA PRO A 234 -9.24 5.29 8.42
C PRO A 234 -9.87 6.47 9.15
N PHE A 235 -9.48 6.71 10.40
CA PHE A 235 -10.11 7.70 11.27
C PHE A 235 -9.28 8.98 11.42
N ALA A 236 -8.10 9.07 10.80
CA ALA A 236 -7.16 10.19 10.97
C ALA A 236 -7.76 11.53 10.53
N SER A 237 -8.54 11.58 9.43
CA SER A 237 -9.20 12.80 8.97
C SER A 237 -10.33 13.24 9.92
N ALA A 238 -11.19 12.31 10.30
CA ALA A 238 -12.29 12.60 11.23
C ALA A 238 -11.75 13.03 12.61
N PHE A 239 -10.70 12.39 13.12
CA PHE A 239 -10.02 12.81 14.33
C PHE A 239 -9.42 14.20 14.22
N SER A 240 -8.77 14.51 13.08
CA SER A 240 -8.20 15.84 12.83
C SER A 240 -9.28 16.93 12.83
N VAL A 241 -10.45 16.66 12.23
CA VAL A 241 -11.54 17.63 12.17
C VAL A 241 -12.25 17.73 13.52
N ASN A 242 -12.71 16.61 14.05
CA ASN A 242 -13.66 16.60 15.17
C ASN A 242 -12.97 16.77 16.54
N ASN A 243 -11.71 16.28 16.68
CA ASN A 243 -11.00 16.34 17.94
C ASN A 243 -9.94 17.45 17.98
N LEU A 244 -9.18 17.62 16.88
CA LEU A 244 -8.10 18.62 16.84
C LEU A 244 -8.58 20.01 16.39
N GLY A 245 -9.79 20.14 15.83
CA GLY A 245 -10.35 21.39 15.35
C GLY A 245 -9.78 21.88 14.01
N ILE A 246 -9.22 21.00 13.20
CA ILE A 246 -8.77 21.31 11.83
C ILE A 246 -10.00 21.43 10.93
N SER A 247 -10.12 22.54 10.19
CA SER A 247 -11.25 22.71 9.27
C SER A 247 -11.14 21.78 8.05
N LEU A 248 -12.29 21.43 7.44
CA LEU A 248 -12.32 20.65 6.21
C LEU A 248 -11.51 21.30 5.06
N ASP A 249 -11.48 22.64 4.99
CA ASP A 249 -10.69 23.36 4.00
C ASP A 249 -9.18 23.30 4.25
N GLN A 250 -8.74 23.00 5.47
CA GLN A 250 -7.33 22.83 5.84
C GLN A 250 -6.83 21.40 5.62
N LEU A 251 -7.71 20.40 5.54
CA LEU A 251 -7.32 19.00 5.33
C LEU A 251 -6.52 18.78 4.04
N PRO A 252 -6.90 19.33 2.86
CA PRO A 252 -6.08 19.19 1.66
C PRO A 252 -4.66 19.71 1.83
N LEU A 253 -4.49 20.85 2.52
CA LEU A 253 -3.19 21.42 2.82
C LEU A 253 -2.36 20.51 3.74
N LEU A 254 -2.98 19.95 4.79
CA LEU A 254 -2.35 19.01 5.72
C LEU A 254 -1.77 17.80 4.98
N TYR A 255 -2.57 17.14 4.13
CA TYR A 255 -2.14 15.99 3.34
C TYR A 255 -1.11 16.35 2.27
N MET A 256 -1.23 17.51 1.62
CA MET A 256 -0.30 17.99 0.61
C MET A 256 1.11 18.21 1.20
N ILE A 257 1.21 18.96 2.31
CA ILE A 257 2.50 19.23 2.95
C ILE A 257 3.14 17.93 3.45
N THR A 258 2.36 17.06 4.10
CA THR A 258 2.83 15.77 4.60
C THR A 258 3.28 14.85 3.45
N GLY A 259 2.53 14.84 2.33
CA GLY A 259 2.86 14.08 1.13
C GLY A 259 4.15 14.55 0.47
N VAL A 260 4.31 15.87 0.28
CA VAL A 260 5.53 16.47 -0.27
C VAL A 260 6.74 16.09 0.58
N PHE A 261 6.63 16.20 1.90
CA PHE A 261 7.72 15.81 2.80
C PHE A 261 8.05 14.31 2.67
N SER A 262 7.04 13.44 2.59
CA SER A 262 7.20 11.99 2.42
C SER A 262 7.91 11.63 1.12
N MET A 263 7.67 12.38 0.05
CA MET A 263 8.31 12.18 -1.25
C MET A 263 9.84 12.38 -1.18
N PHE A 264 10.31 13.35 -0.40
CA PHE A 264 11.74 13.58 -0.18
C PHE A 264 12.33 12.67 0.89
N ALA A 265 11.56 12.37 1.95
CA ALA A 265 12.01 11.51 3.04
C ALA A 265 12.32 10.09 2.59
N GLY A 266 11.52 9.51 1.70
CA GLY A 266 11.68 8.12 1.24
C GLY A 266 13.07 7.80 0.68
N PRO A 267 13.58 8.49 -0.35
CA PRO A 267 14.93 8.28 -0.89
C PRO A 267 16.04 8.50 0.13
N LEU A 268 15.89 9.50 1.02
CA LEU A 268 16.85 9.78 2.09
C LEU A 268 16.91 8.61 3.09
N ILE A 269 15.76 8.17 3.55
CA ILE A 269 15.65 7.02 4.46
C ILE A 269 16.27 5.77 3.82
N GLY A 270 15.98 5.50 2.54
CA GLY A 270 16.57 4.39 1.80
C GLY A 270 18.10 4.45 1.82
N LYS A 271 18.67 5.60 1.46
CA LYS A 271 20.12 5.83 1.44
C LYS A 271 20.75 5.65 2.82
N TYR A 272 20.17 6.26 3.86
CA TYR A 272 20.69 6.13 5.23
C TYR A 272 20.56 4.71 5.77
N SER A 273 19.48 3.98 5.41
CA SER A 273 19.30 2.60 5.83
C SER A 273 20.35 1.63 5.25
N ASP A 274 20.90 1.95 4.07
CA ASP A 274 21.98 1.17 3.47
C ASP A 274 23.34 1.44 4.15
N GLN A 275 23.53 2.62 4.74
CA GLN A 275 24.77 3.01 5.45
C GLN A 275 24.80 2.60 6.92
N VAL A 276 23.70 2.84 7.64
CA VAL A 276 23.61 2.66 9.11
C VAL A 276 23.07 1.27 9.48
N GLY A 277 22.48 0.58 8.52
CA GLY A 277 21.82 -0.71 8.71
C GLY A 277 20.30 -0.60 8.76
N LYS A 278 19.63 -1.53 8.06
CA LYS A 278 18.17 -1.52 7.88
C LYS A 278 17.43 -1.65 9.20
N TYR A 279 17.90 -2.54 10.09
CA TYR A 279 17.26 -2.74 11.39
C TYR A 279 17.40 -1.51 12.31
N ASN A 280 18.52 -0.82 12.30
CA ASN A 280 18.73 0.37 13.11
C ASN A 280 17.76 1.51 12.71
N ILE A 281 17.64 1.76 11.41
CA ILE A 281 16.69 2.77 10.88
C ILE A 281 15.24 2.35 11.15
N PHE A 282 14.91 1.05 11.06
CA PHE A 282 13.61 0.52 11.45
C PHE A 282 13.29 0.81 12.92
N THR A 283 14.24 0.58 13.81
CA THR A 283 14.07 0.78 15.25
C THR A 283 13.90 2.25 15.59
N VAL A 284 14.77 3.13 15.06
CA VAL A 284 14.67 4.58 15.26
C VAL A 284 13.31 5.10 14.73
N GLY A 285 12.92 4.71 13.51
CA GLY A 285 11.62 5.07 12.94
C GLY A 285 10.45 4.56 13.78
N SER A 286 10.57 3.37 14.37
CA SER A 286 9.55 2.81 15.27
C SER A 286 9.44 3.61 16.57
N ILE A 287 10.55 3.97 17.20
CA ILE A 287 10.57 4.78 18.43
C ILE A 287 9.92 6.16 18.16
N VAL A 288 10.34 6.84 17.09
CA VAL A 288 9.75 8.14 16.70
C VAL A 288 8.25 8.00 16.48
N THR A 289 7.81 6.98 15.73
CA THR A 289 6.39 6.77 15.46
C THR A 289 5.61 6.47 16.75
N MET A 290 6.12 5.63 17.64
CA MET A 290 5.47 5.32 18.93
C MET A 290 5.27 6.58 19.78
N VAL A 291 6.29 7.40 19.92
CA VAL A 291 6.21 8.66 20.69
C VAL A 291 5.19 9.61 20.06
N VAL A 292 5.26 9.78 18.74
CA VAL A 292 4.34 10.70 18.03
C VAL A 292 2.90 10.18 18.09
N VAL A 293 2.66 8.88 17.94
CA VAL A 293 1.31 8.29 18.05
C VAL A 293 0.72 8.51 19.41
N VAL A 294 1.50 8.28 20.50
CA VAL A 294 1.02 8.55 21.86
C VAL A 294 0.65 10.01 22.04
N ILE A 295 1.50 10.94 21.59
CA ILE A 295 1.21 12.36 21.67
C ILE A 295 -0.04 12.70 20.84
N TYR A 296 -0.07 12.31 19.56
CA TYR A 296 -1.11 12.68 18.62
C TYR A 296 -2.50 12.18 19.03
N CYS A 297 -2.61 10.93 19.47
CA CYS A 297 -3.89 10.33 19.83
C CYS A 297 -4.48 10.87 21.14
N ASN A 298 -3.68 11.58 21.95
CA ASN A 298 -4.12 12.23 23.21
C ASN A 298 -4.30 13.75 23.08
N LEU A 299 -4.17 14.31 21.87
CA LEU A 299 -4.35 15.76 21.65
C LEU A 299 -5.85 16.13 21.66
N GLY A 300 -6.12 17.32 22.22
CA GLY A 300 -7.37 18.04 22.01
C GLY A 300 -7.21 19.09 20.91
N ILE A 301 -7.96 20.20 21.00
CA ILE A 301 -7.89 21.30 20.03
C ILE A 301 -6.44 21.79 19.91
N THR A 302 -5.90 21.73 18.71
CA THR A 302 -4.46 21.95 18.46
C THR A 302 -4.26 22.82 17.21
N PRO A 303 -3.38 23.80 17.23
CA PRO A 303 -3.13 24.65 16.07
C PRO A 303 -2.53 23.86 14.90
N LEU A 304 -2.92 24.22 13.68
CA LEU A 304 -2.55 23.51 12.44
C LEU A 304 -1.04 23.26 12.29
N TRP A 305 -0.19 24.23 12.66
CA TRP A 305 1.25 24.08 12.53
C TRP A 305 1.82 22.92 13.36
N LEU A 306 1.28 22.70 14.58
CA LEU A 306 1.73 21.61 15.44
C LEU A 306 1.22 20.26 14.90
N VAL A 307 -0.03 20.21 14.42
CA VAL A 307 -0.58 19.03 13.74
C VAL A 307 0.27 18.66 12.52
N LEU A 308 0.68 19.64 11.72
CA LEU A 308 1.59 19.46 10.57
C LEU A 308 2.93 18.86 10.99
N VAL A 309 3.57 19.39 12.02
CA VAL A 309 4.86 18.89 12.51
C VAL A 309 4.72 17.42 12.98
N LEU A 310 3.69 17.12 13.75
CA LEU A 310 3.45 15.74 14.23
C LEU A 310 3.15 14.78 13.08
N ASN A 311 2.35 15.19 12.09
CA ASN A 311 2.09 14.35 10.91
C ASN A 311 3.37 14.11 10.09
N ILE A 312 4.21 15.12 9.88
CA ILE A 312 5.49 14.97 9.18
C ILE A 312 6.38 13.94 9.91
N LEU A 313 6.52 14.06 11.22
CA LEU A 313 7.31 13.12 12.04
C LEU A 313 6.73 11.70 12.00
N MET A 314 5.40 11.59 12.11
CA MET A 314 4.70 10.31 12.02
C MET A 314 4.93 9.62 10.67
N PHE A 315 4.75 10.35 9.56
CA PHE A 315 4.95 9.79 8.22
C PHE A 315 6.43 9.49 7.93
N ALA A 316 7.38 10.28 8.43
CA ALA A 316 8.80 9.96 8.35
C ALA A 316 9.12 8.64 9.08
N GLY A 317 8.61 8.46 10.29
CA GLY A 317 8.76 7.23 11.06
C GLY A 317 8.08 6.04 10.38
N VAL A 318 6.85 6.19 9.90
CA VAL A 318 6.12 5.14 9.16
C VAL A 318 6.86 4.75 7.88
N SER A 319 7.35 5.73 7.10
CA SER A 319 8.14 5.48 5.88
C SER A 319 9.43 4.73 6.19
N SER A 320 10.13 5.10 7.28
CA SER A 320 11.33 4.39 7.74
C SER A 320 11.03 2.91 8.03
N ARG A 321 9.92 2.63 8.70
CA ARG A 321 9.47 1.26 9.01
C ARG A 321 9.12 0.48 7.74
N ILE A 322 8.33 1.06 6.83
CA ILE A 322 7.89 0.38 5.60
C ILE A 322 9.08 0.07 4.69
N ILE A 323 9.97 1.04 4.44
CA ILE A 323 11.10 0.88 3.52
C ILE A 323 12.06 -0.18 4.05
N THR A 324 12.46 -0.08 5.29
CA THR A 324 13.47 -0.97 5.87
C THR A 324 12.92 -2.37 6.14
N SER A 325 11.67 -2.50 6.59
CA SER A 325 11.03 -3.82 6.77
C SER A 325 10.81 -4.53 5.43
N SER A 326 10.39 -3.82 4.38
CA SER A 326 10.24 -4.40 3.05
C SER A 326 11.57 -4.92 2.52
N ALA A 327 12.68 -4.20 2.75
CA ALA A 327 14.01 -4.64 2.38
C ALA A 327 14.45 -5.90 3.15
N LEU A 328 14.22 -5.96 4.46
CA LEU A 328 14.56 -7.13 5.29
C LEU A 328 13.68 -8.35 4.94
N VAL A 329 12.37 -8.17 4.82
CA VAL A 329 11.42 -9.23 4.51
C VAL A 329 11.68 -9.82 3.12
N SER A 330 12.00 -8.98 2.12
CA SER A 330 12.30 -9.44 0.76
C SER A 330 13.60 -10.25 0.66
N ALA A 331 14.51 -10.16 1.64
CA ALA A 331 15.74 -10.93 1.71
C ALA A 331 15.57 -12.32 2.36
N VAL A 332 14.43 -12.56 3.02
CA VAL A 332 14.16 -13.84 3.72
C VAL A 332 14.06 -15.01 2.75
N PRO A 333 13.26 -14.98 1.66
CA PRO A 333 13.06 -16.14 0.81
C PRO A 333 14.33 -16.52 0.02
N VAL A 334 14.42 -17.80 -0.31
CA VAL A 334 15.39 -18.27 -1.30
C VAL A 334 14.98 -17.78 -2.71
N PRO A 335 15.93 -17.63 -3.65
CA PRO A 335 15.62 -17.05 -4.98
C PRO A 335 14.45 -17.73 -5.71
N GLN A 336 14.31 -19.04 -5.59
CA GLN A 336 13.28 -19.86 -6.22
C GLN A 336 11.85 -19.58 -5.67
N ASP A 337 11.75 -19.21 -4.38
CA ASP A 337 10.47 -18.98 -3.70
C ASP A 337 10.08 -17.50 -3.68
N ARG A 338 10.97 -16.59 -4.13
CA ARG A 338 10.81 -15.14 -3.94
C ARG A 338 9.49 -14.60 -4.51
N GLY A 339 9.11 -15.07 -5.70
CA GLY A 339 7.84 -14.64 -6.33
C GLY A 339 6.62 -15.05 -5.52
N SER A 340 6.51 -16.34 -5.17
CA SER A 340 5.40 -16.88 -4.36
C SER A 340 5.34 -16.24 -2.97
N PHE A 341 6.50 -16.06 -2.33
CA PHE A 341 6.59 -15.42 -1.03
C PHE A 341 6.08 -13.97 -1.08
N MET A 342 6.51 -13.18 -2.06
CA MET A 342 6.08 -11.77 -2.17
C MET A 342 4.58 -11.66 -2.48
N SER A 343 4.02 -12.58 -3.28
CA SER A 343 2.59 -12.63 -3.54
C SER A 343 1.78 -12.93 -2.27
N VAL A 344 2.18 -13.95 -1.51
CA VAL A 344 1.56 -14.28 -0.22
C VAL A 344 1.70 -13.13 0.76
N ASN A 345 2.89 -12.53 0.85
CA ASN A 345 3.17 -11.41 1.75
C ASN A 345 2.28 -10.19 1.46
N SER A 346 2.05 -9.88 0.18
CA SER A 346 1.13 -8.80 -0.23
C SER A 346 -0.32 -9.12 0.17
N SER A 347 -0.78 -10.35 -0.03
CA SER A 347 -2.13 -10.77 0.38
C SER A 347 -2.29 -10.75 1.90
N VAL A 348 -1.28 -11.20 2.65
CA VAL A 348 -1.25 -11.11 4.12
C VAL A 348 -1.32 -9.67 4.58
N GLN A 349 -0.57 -8.76 3.96
CA GLN A 349 -0.60 -7.34 4.28
C GLN A 349 -2.00 -6.74 4.08
N GLN A 350 -2.66 -7.04 2.96
CA GLN A 350 -4.00 -6.55 2.67
C GLN A 350 -5.05 -7.09 3.65
N ILE A 351 -5.06 -8.40 3.89
CA ILE A 351 -6.00 -9.03 4.81
C ILE A 351 -5.79 -8.51 6.24
N SER A 352 -4.54 -8.41 6.68
CA SER A 352 -4.20 -7.88 8.01
C SER A 352 -4.61 -6.41 8.15
N GLY A 353 -4.42 -5.61 7.09
CA GLY A 353 -4.90 -4.23 7.02
C GLY A 353 -6.43 -4.15 7.14
N GLY A 354 -7.16 -5.03 6.47
CA GLY A 354 -8.61 -5.13 6.58
C GLY A 354 -9.06 -5.48 8.01
N ILE A 355 -8.44 -6.49 8.64
CA ILE A 355 -8.72 -6.84 10.04
C ILE A 355 -8.45 -5.64 10.95
N ALA A 356 -7.33 -4.97 10.76
CA ALA A 356 -6.92 -3.81 11.54
C ALA A 356 -7.95 -2.66 11.45
N ALA A 357 -8.38 -2.31 10.25
CA ALA A 357 -9.38 -1.26 10.02
C ALA A 357 -10.75 -1.62 10.62
N TYR A 358 -11.16 -2.90 10.51
CA TYR A 358 -12.39 -3.39 11.14
C TYR A 358 -12.34 -3.31 12.65
N VAL A 359 -11.26 -3.79 13.27
CA VAL A 359 -11.06 -3.74 14.73
C VAL A 359 -11.00 -2.30 15.22
N ALA A 360 -10.32 -1.41 14.50
CA ALA A 360 -10.27 0.01 14.82
C ALA A 360 -11.65 0.64 14.82
N GLY A 361 -12.52 0.32 13.84
CA GLY A 361 -13.89 0.78 13.81
C GLY A 361 -14.79 0.26 14.96
N LYS A 362 -14.37 -0.82 15.63
CA LYS A 362 -15.05 -1.32 16.85
C LYS A 362 -14.56 -0.64 18.14
N ILE A 363 -13.32 -0.15 18.13
CA ILE A 363 -12.72 0.55 19.27
C ILE A 363 -13.18 2.01 19.28
N VAL A 364 -13.12 2.69 18.14
CA VAL A 364 -13.47 4.10 18.02
C VAL A 364 -14.98 4.27 18.07
N VAL A 365 -15.45 5.17 18.91
CA VAL A 365 -16.87 5.52 19.08
C VAL A 365 -17.04 7.01 18.81
N GLU A 366 -18.11 7.39 18.16
CA GLU A 366 -18.48 8.80 17.98
C GLU A 366 -19.39 9.24 19.14
N ALA A 367 -18.98 10.28 19.86
CA ALA A 367 -19.74 10.90 20.94
C ALA A 367 -20.86 11.78 20.39
N ALA A 368 -21.76 12.19 21.25
CA ALA A 368 -22.91 13.05 20.89
C ALA A 368 -22.49 14.43 20.35
N ASP A 369 -21.28 14.91 20.69
CA ASP A 369 -20.69 16.15 20.17
C ASP A 369 -19.89 15.94 18.86
N GLY A 370 -19.91 14.73 18.30
CA GLY A 370 -19.23 14.36 17.06
C GLY A 370 -17.75 13.98 17.25
N LYS A 371 -17.18 14.12 18.45
CA LYS A 371 -15.78 13.73 18.70
C LYS A 371 -15.62 12.22 18.66
N LEU A 372 -14.43 11.78 18.25
CA LEU A 372 -14.04 10.38 18.31
C LEU A 372 -13.46 10.08 19.69
N GLU A 373 -14.14 9.23 20.44
CA GLU A 373 -13.69 8.65 21.71
C GLU A 373 -12.87 7.38 21.47
N HIS A 374 -12.03 7.02 22.44
CA HIS A 374 -11.15 5.85 22.42
C HIS A 374 -10.09 5.85 21.32
N TYR A 375 -9.80 7.01 20.71
CA TYR A 375 -8.72 7.15 19.75
C TYR A 375 -7.32 7.03 20.41
N ASP A 376 -7.23 7.43 21.69
CA ASP A 376 -6.09 7.19 22.57
C ASP A 376 -5.83 5.69 22.77
N THR A 377 -6.88 4.93 23.09
CA THR A 377 -6.85 3.47 23.25
C THR A 377 -6.38 2.80 21.96
N LEU A 378 -6.87 3.26 20.80
CA LEU A 378 -6.40 2.82 19.49
C LEU A 378 -4.89 3.06 19.33
N GLY A 379 -4.42 4.25 19.72
CA GLY A 379 -2.99 4.59 19.72
C GLY A 379 -2.16 3.64 20.59
N TYR A 380 -2.61 3.29 21.78
CA TYR A 380 -1.90 2.35 22.67
C TYR A 380 -1.85 0.93 22.10
N VAL A 381 -2.92 0.44 21.47
CA VAL A 381 -2.95 -0.85 20.78
C VAL A 381 -1.92 -0.86 19.64
N VAL A 382 -1.86 0.22 18.87
CA VAL A 382 -0.88 0.37 17.79
C VAL A 382 0.55 0.37 18.30
N VAL A 383 0.83 1.07 19.42
CA VAL A 383 2.15 1.07 20.07
C VAL A 383 2.52 -0.34 20.53
N GLY A 384 1.61 -1.07 21.15
CA GLY A 384 1.83 -2.47 21.54
C GLY A 384 2.20 -3.36 20.35
N ALA A 385 1.47 -3.25 19.23
CA ALA A 385 1.79 -3.95 18.00
C ALA A 385 3.17 -3.55 17.43
N MET A 386 3.54 -2.27 17.54
CA MET A 386 4.85 -1.77 17.11
C MET A 386 5.99 -2.37 17.93
N ILE A 387 5.87 -2.47 19.25
CA ILE A 387 6.87 -3.08 20.12
C ILE A 387 7.12 -4.54 19.72
N ILE A 388 6.04 -5.30 19.55
CA ILE A 388 6.15 -6.71 19.12
C ILE A 388 6.79 -6.79 17.72
N THR A 389 6.45 -5.87 16.81
CA THR A 389 7.04 -5.82 15.47
C THR A 389 8.56 -5.58 15.52
N VAL A 390 9.04 -4.71 16.40
CA VAL A 390 10.49 -4.44 16.57
C VAL A 390 11.23 -5.71 16.99
N VAL A 391 10.66 -6.48 17.93
CA VAL A 391 11.24 -7.75 18.39
C VAL A 391 11.26 -8.79 17.26
N LEU A 392 10.18 -8.93 16.51
CA LEU A 392 10.12 -9.86 15.37
C LEU A 392 11.10 -9.47 14.26
N MET A 393 11.20 -8.19 13.95
CA MET A 393 12.14 -7.70 12.93
C MET A 393 13.60 -7.88 13.34
N TYR A 394 13.91 -7.88 14.63
CA TYR A 394 15.24 -8.25 15.13
C TYR A 394 15.59 -9.71 14.78
N SER A 395 14.64 -10.62 14.99
CA SER A 395 14.85 -12.03 14.65
C SER A 395 15.06 -12.24 13.13
N ILE A 396 14.37 -11.47 12.31
CA ILE A 396 14.53 -11.49 10.85
C ILE A 396 15.88 -10.91 10.45
N HIS A 397 16.30 -9.80 11.06
CA HIS A 397 17.59 -9.18 10.84
C HIS A 397 18.76 -10.18 11.12
N LEU A 398 18.75 -10.83 12.27
CA LEU A 398 19.77 -11.83 12.63
C LEU A 398 19.83 -12.98 11.59
N TYR A 399 18.69 -13.40 11.08
CA TYR A 399 18.66 -14.43 10.05
C TYR A 399 19.24 -13.94 8.72
N VAL A 400 18.88 -12.73 8.28
CA VAL A 400 19.35 -12.15 7.02
C VAL A 400 20.88 -11.91 7.09
N ASP A 401 21.40 -11.40 8.19
CA ASP A 401 22.84 -11.19 8.39
C ASP A 401 23.62 -12.50 8.36
N LYS A 402 23.12 -13.54 9.04
CA LYS A 402 23.75 -14.87 9.00
C LYS A 402 23.76 -15.45 7.58
N LYS A 403 22.67 -15.28 6.82
CA LYS A 403 22.58 -15.72 5.43
C LYS A 403 23.59 -15.00 4.54
N SER A 404 23.70 -13.66 4.67
CA SER A 404 24.65 -12.85 3.91
C SER A 404 26.11 -13.22 4.22
N SER A 405 26.44 -13.49 5.47
CA SER A 405 27.81 -13.88 5.88
C SER A 405 28.22 -15.26 5.37
N VAL A 406 27.28 -16.16 5.13
CA VAL A 406 27.54 -17.48 4.52
C VAL A 406 27.74 -17.38 3.00
N GLU A 407 26.97 -16.50 2.32
CA GLU A 407 27.10 -16.29 0.86
C GLU A 407 28.40 -15.55 0.48
N VAL A 408 28.98 -14.74 1.37
CA VAL A 408 30.21 -13.95 1.13
C VAL A 408 31.50 -14.77 1.36
N LYS A 409 31.45 -15.97 1.96
CA LYS A 409 32.63 -16.82 2.03
C LYS A 409 32.90 -17.44 0.65
N PRO A 410 33.94 -16.99 -0.11
CA PRO A 410 34.27 -17.60 -1.40
C PRO A 410 34.68 -19.05 -1.14
N GLN A 411 34.16 -19.97 -1.93
CA GLN A 411 34.73 -21.32 -2.08
C GLN A 411 36.10 -21.21 -2.78
N PHE A 412 37.09 -20.67 -2.12
CA PHE A 412 38.47 -20.92 -2.52
C PHE A 412 38.82 -22.38 -2.11
N LYS A 413 38.36 -23.32 -2.91
CA LYS A 413 39.03 -24.60 -3.04
C LYS A 413 40.23 -24.38 -3.96
N THR A 414 41.40 -24.19 -3.41
CA THR A 414 42.65 -24.43 -4.12
C THR A 414 42.61 -25.83 -4.72
N PRO A 415 42.93 -26.01 -6.02
CA PRO A 415 43.10 -27.33 -6.58
C PRO A 415 44.32 -27.97 -5.92
N PRO A 416 44.31 -29.29 -5.65
CA PRO A 416 45.48 -29.98 -5.17
C PRO A 416 46.59 -29.92 -6.24
N ALA A 417 47.82 -29.70 -5.81
CA ALA A 417 49.03 -29.66 -6.60
C ALA A 417 49.34 -31.01 -7.29
#